data_1f907ddf298a6026a79cd7e7a352a858
#
_entry.id   1f907ddf298a6026a79cd7e7a352a858
#
_cell.length_a   1.000
_cell.length_b   1.000
_cell.length_c   1.000
_cell.angle_alpha   90.00
_cell.angle_beta   90.00
_cell.angle_gamma   90.00
#
_symmetry.space_group_name_H-M   'P 1'
#
loop_
_entity.id
_entity.type
_entity.pdbx_description
1 polymer ?
#
loop_
_entity_poly.entity_id
_entity_poly.type
_entity_poly.pdbx_seq_one_letter_code
_entity_poly.pdbx_strand_id
1 'polypeptide(L)'
;RGKPVVMIGAVHTGSIQTGIEALRPVKSLARPVADTVWPTPFLAHQAVLDASNPAGHRYYWKSDHLAELNDEAIDLLVEQTAQLSSPDSLIGIFQLGGAAARGGERSCFPSRHARFMVNYATHWTEAREDDLHRQWTRDAIEALAPYGLGTAYVNFTADDAPMHVETLYSTTEFSRLVTLKNRLDPDNVFRNNHNIRPSA
;
A
#
# COMPACT_ATOMS: atom_id res chain seq x y z
N ARG A 1 -7.11 -17.37 16.37
CA ARG A 1 -6.97 -15.89 16.39
C ARG A 1 -5.82 -15.48 17.30
N GLY A 2 -5.08 -14.41 16.95
CA GLY A 2 -4.08 -13.79 17.82
C GLY A 2 -2.65 -14.34 17.69
N LYS A 3 -2.32 -15.11 16.65
CA LYS A 3 -0.93 -15.43 16.31
C LYS A 3 -0.53 -14.70 15.04
N PRO A 4 0.65 -14.05 15.00
CA PRO A 4 1.19 -13.46 13.79
C PRO A 4 1.34 -14.54 12.70
N VAL A 5 1.03 -14.18 11.48
CA VAL A 5 1.21 -15.04 10.31
C VAL A 5 1.78 -14.22 9.17
N VAL A 6 2.55 -14.86 8.30
CA VAL A 6 2.94 -14.31 7.01
C VAL A 6 1.98 -14.85 5.95
N MET A 7 1.36 -13.96 5.20
CA MET A 7 0.51 -14.30 4.07
C MET A 7 1.21 -13.87 2.78
N ILE A 8 1.30 -14.76 1.81
CA ILE A 8 1.84 -14.44 0.48
C ILE A 8 0.67 -14.50 -0.50
N GLY A 9 0.34 -13.35 -1.09
CA GLY A 9 -0.64 -13.22 -2.15
C GLY A 9 0.02 -13.12 -3.53
N ALA A 10 -0.48 -13.88 -4.51
CA ALA A 10 0.00 -13.79 -5.88
C ALA A 10 -1.16 -14.06 -6.85
N VAL A 11 -1.12 -13.38 -8.01
CA VAL A 11 -2.09 -13.55 -9.10
C VAL A 11 -1.35 -13.80 -10.40
N HIS A 12 -1.77 -14.85 -11.12
CA HIS A 12 -1.31 -15.13 -12.46
C HIS A 12 -2.49 -15.08 -13.43
N THR A 13 -2.37 -14.28 -14.49
CA THR A 13 -3.46 -14.04 -15.46
C THR A 13 -3.31 -14.84 -16.76
N GLY A 14 -2.30 -15.71 -16.84
CA GLY A 14 -2.07 -16.62 -17.98
C GLY A 14 -2.85 -17.93 -17.84
N SER A 15 -2.37 -18.99 -18.52
CA SER A 15 -2.96 -20.32 -18.37
C SER A 15 -2.77 -20.88 -16.96
N ILE A 16 -3.67 -21.76 -16.52
CA ILE A 16 -3.56 -22.42 -15.21
C ILE A 16 -2.21 -23.16 -15.09
N GLN A 17 -1.78 -23.84 -16.15
CA GLN A 17 -0.52 -24.59 -16.14
C GLN A 17 0.68 -23.68 -15.90
N THR A 18 0.76 -22.55 -16.63
CA THR A 18 1.87 -21.60 -16.44
C THR A 18 1.81 -20.92 -15.06
N GLY A 19 0.61 -20.72 -14.50
CA GLY A 19 0.43 -20.22 -13.14
C GLY A 19 0.96 -21.18 -12.08
N ILE A 20 0.65 -22.46 -12.19
CA ILE A 20 1.17 -23.51 -11.29
C ILE A 20 2.70 -23.54 -11.30
N GLU A 21 3.31 -23.46 -12.48
CA GLU A 21 4.77 -23.46 -12.64
C GLU A 21 5.40 -22.19 -12.05
N ALA A 22 4.82 -21.01 -12.32
CA ALA A 22 5.32 -19.74 -11.82
C ALA A 22 5.25 -19.62 -10.29
N LEU A 23 4.22 -20.20 -9.66
CA LEU A 23 4.02 -20.12 -8.21
C LEU A 23 4.69 -21.25 -7.44
N ARG A 24 5.24 -22.26 -8.12
CA ARG A 24 5.94 -23.38 -7.46
C ARG A 24 7.04 -22.94 -6.49
N PRO A 25 7.96 -22.01 -6.85
CA PRO A 25 8.99 -21.56 -5.92
C PRO A 25 8.43 -21.00 -4.63
N VAL A 26 7.37 -20.18 -4.72
CA VAL A 26 6.71 -19.59 -3.54
C VAL A 26 6.09 -20.68 -2.66
N LYS A 27 5.38 -21.62 -3.27
CA LYS A 27 4.74 -22.74 -2.54
C LYS A 27 5.75 -23.69 -1.87
N SER A 28 7.01 -23.71 -2.33
CA SER A 28 8.07 -24.56 -1.78
C SER A 28 8.91 -23.89 -0.70
N LEU A 29 8.71 -22.60 -0.39
CA LEU A 29 9.49 -21.86 0.62
C LEU A 29 9.35 -22.46 2.02
N ALA A 30 8.15 -22.88 2.40
CA ALA A 30 7.86 -23.47 3.70
C ALA A 30 6.58 -24.29 3.62
N ARG A 31 6.31 -25.12 4.64
CA ARG A 31 5.02 -25.80 4.78
C ARG A 31 3.95 -24.76 5.16
N PRO A 32 2.96 -24.48 4.31
CA PRO A 32 1.93 -23.50 4.62
C PRO A 32 0.98 -24.01 5.71
N VAL A 33 0.47 -23.09 6.53
CA VAL A 33 -0.65 -23.36 7.46
C VAL A 33 -1.96 -23.54 6.66
N ALA A 34 -2.11 -22.78 5.57
CA ALA A 34 -3.19 -22.91 4.61
C ALA A 34 -2.68 -22.56 3.21
N ASP A 35 -3.11 -23.28 2.19
CA ASP A 35 -2.88 -22.97 0.79
C ASP A 35 -4.22 -22.78 0.10
N THR A 36 -4.51 -21.55 -0.26
CA THR A 36 -5.75 -21.13 -0.92
C THR A 36 -5.53 -20.67 -2.36
N VAL A 37 -4.41 -21.03 -2.95
CA VAL A 37 -4.05 -20.66 -4.32
C VAL A 37 -4.62 -21.69 -5.30
N TRP A 38 -5.69 -21.32 -5.99
CA TRP A 38 -6.36 -22.12 -7.03
C TRP A 38 -6.91 -21.22 -8.15
N PRO A 39 -7.35 -21.78 -9.28
CA PRO A 39 -8.04 -21.04 -10.31
C PRO A 39 -9.29 -20.36 -9.76
N THR A 40 -9.33 -19.04 -9.83
CA THR A 40 -10.37 -18.21 -9.21
C THR A 40 -10.98 -17.28 -10.26
N PRO A 41 -12.30 -17.17 -10.40
CA PRO A 41 -12.92 -16.14 -11.21
C PRO A 41 -12.53 -14.73 -10.73
N PHE A 42 -12.36 -13.79 -11.67
CA PHE A 42 -11.92 -12.44 -11.35
C PHE A 42 -12.83 -11.74 -10.32
N LEU A 43 -14.13 -11.89 -10.41
CA LEU A 43 -15.08 -11.32 -9.43
C LEU A 43 -14.85 -11.84 -8.01
N ALA A 44 -14.58 -13.13 -7.87
CA ALA A 44 -14.27 -13.70 -6.55
C ALA A 44 -12.92 -13.21 -6.02
N HIS A 45 -11.92 -13.04 -6.91
CA HIS A 45 -10.64 -12.45 -6.54
C HIS A 45 -10.79 -10.99 -6.10
N GLN A 46 -11.62 -10.19 -6.75
CA GLN A 46 -11.90 -8.80 -6.35
C GLN A 46 -12.46 -8.68 -4.92
N ALA A 47 -13.23 -9.66 -4.48
CA ALA A 47 -13.86 -9.69 -3.16
C ALA A 47 -13.01 -10.38 -2.07
N VAL A 48 -11.78 -10.82 -2.37
CA VAL A 48 -10.97 -11.63 -1.44
C VAL A 48 -10.65 -10.92 -0.12
N LEU A 49 -10.57 -9.60 -0.13
CA LEU A 49 -10.27 -8.78 1.05
C LEU A 49 -11.51 -8.19 1.73
N ASP A 50 -12.71 -8.32 1.17
CA ASP A 50 -13.93 -7.69 1.68
C ASP A 50 -14.22 -8.10 3.14
N ALA A 51 -14.09 -9.38 3.44
CA ALA A 51 -14.34 -9.90 4.78
C ALA A 51 -13.34 -9.41 5.84
N SER A 52 -12.13 -9.02 5.43
CA SER A 52 -11.09 -8.47 6.31
C SER A 52 -11.14 -6.94 6.41
N ASN A 53 -11.95 -6.28 5.57
CA ASN A 53 -12.08 -4.82 5.56
C ASN A 53 -13.56 -4.40 5.67
N PRO A 54 -14.27 -4.77 6.75
CA PRO A 54 -15.69 -4.51 6.90
C PRO A 54 -16.00 -3.02 7.00
N ALA A 55 -17.12 -2.60 6.42
CA ALA A 55 -17.62 -1.23 6.58
C ALA A 55 -17.94 -0.93 8.05
N GLY A 56 -17.76 0.33 8.45
CA GLY A 56 -18.03 0.80 9.80
C GLY A 56 -16.87 0.65 10.78
N HIS A 57 -15.82 -0.04 10.41
CA HIS A 57 -14.56 -0.02 11.16
C HIS A 57 -13.77 1.27 10.89
N ARG A 58 -12.76 1.51 11.69
CA ARG A 58 -11.88 2.68 11.61
C ARG A 58 -10.58 2.25 10.94
N TYR A 59 -10.08 3.07 10.02
CA TYR A 59 -8.90 2.77 9.20
C TYR A 59 -7.96 3.97 9.20
N TYR A 60 -6.67 3.69 9.35
CA TYR A 60 -5.62 4.68 9.18
C TYR A 60 -4.41 4.04 8.53
N TRP A 61 -4.07 4.51 7.33
CA TRP A 61 -3.05 3.90 6.50
C TRP A 61 -1.93 4.88 6.19
N LYS A 62 -0.72 4.36 6.19
CA LYS A 62 0.48 5.05 5.72
C LYS A 62 1.31 4.11 4.88
N SER A 63 2.00 4.65 3.87
CA SER A 63 2.86 3.86 2.99
C SER A 63 4.13 4.60 2.64
N ASP A 64 5.17 3.86 2.31
CA ASP A 64 6.38 4.37 1.68
C ASP A 64 6.88 3.37 0.63
N HIS A 65 7.64 3.87 -0.33
CA HIS A 65 8.30 3.06 -1.33
C HIS A 65 9.76 2.81 -0.93
N LEU A 66 10.29 1.63 -1.25
CA LEU A 66 11.66 1.24 -0.98
C LEU A 66 12.36 0.85 -2.28
N ALA A 67 13.62 1.29 -2.43
CA ALA A 67 14.47 0.86 -3.54
C ALA A 67 14.90 -0.60 -3.38
N GLU A 68 15.09 -1.04 -2.15
CA GLU A 68 15.44 -2.41 -1.78
C GLU A 68 14.83 -2.78 -0.44
N LEU A 69 14.80 -4.06 -0.15
CA LEU A 69 14.38 -4.61 1.14
C LEU A 69 15.59 -5.37 1.70
N ASN A 70 16.46 -4.63 2.40
CA ASN A 70 17.64 -5.18 3.06
C ASN A 70 17.30 -5.85 4.40
N ASP A 71 18.26 -6.54 4.99
CA ASP A 71 18.02 -7.33 6.20
C ASP A 71 17.60 -6.46 7.38
N GLU A 72 18.16 -5.26 7.53
CA GLU A 72 17.80 -4.31 8.60
C GLU A 72 16.35 -3.83 8.48
N ALA A 73 15.88 -3.56 7.26
CA ALA A 73 14.48 -3.20 7.01
C ALA A 73 13.55 -4.40 7.27
N ILE A 74 13.98 -5.61 6.94
CA ILE A 74 13.21 -6.83 7.23
C ILE A 74 13.10 -7.03 8.74
N ASP A 75 14.19 -6.91 9.48
CA ASP A 75 14.21 -7.08 10.94
C ASP A 75 13.29 -6.06 11.61
N LEU A 76 13.33 -4.79 11.18
CA LEU A 76 12.42 -3.76 11.65
C LEU A 76 10.95 -4.12 11.39
N LEU A 77 10.61 -4.57 10.18
CA LEU A 77 9.23 -4.94 9.82
C LEU A 77 8.74 -6.16 10.61
N VAL A 78 9.62 -7.12 10.90
CA VAL A 78 9.32 -8.27 11.76
C VAL A 78 9.03 -7.81 13.20
N GLU A 79 9.87 -6.93 13.75
CA GLU A 79 9.67 -6.36 15.08
C GLU A 79 8.34 -5.60 15.17
N GLN A 80 8.07 -4.72 14.21
CA GLN A 80 6.82 -3.95 14.14
C GLN A 80 5.58 -4.85 13.99
N THR A 81 5.70 -5.95 13.23
CA THR A 81 4.60 -6.91 13.10
C THR A 81 4.27 -7.60 14.43
N ALA A 82 5.27 -7.85 15.27
CA ALA A 82 5.04 -8.39 16.62
C ALA A 82 4.37 -7.39 17.57
N GLN A 83 4.42 -6.10 17.25
CA GLN A 83 3.91 -4.98 18.06
C GLN A 83 2.70 -4.28 17.43
N LEU A 84 2.00 -4.90 16.48
CA LEU A 84 0.81 -4.32 15.86
C LEU A 84 -0.19 -3.84 16.92
N SER A 85 -0.65 -2.61 16.79
CA SER A 85 -1.54 -1.97 17.76
C SER A 85 -2.95 -2.58 17.82
N SER A 86 -3.34 -3.32 16.78
CA SER A 86 -4.62 -4.03 16.70
C SER A 86 -4.43 -5.40 16.01
N PRO A 87 -5.15 -6.44 16.45
CA PRO A 87 -5.11 -7.77 15.84
C PRO A 87 -5.68 -7.81 14.40
N ASP A 88 -6.39 -6.78 14.00
CA ASP A 88 -6.98 -6.66 12.66
C ASP A 88 -6.08 -5.86 11.70
N SER A 89 -4.99 -5.26 12.22
CA SER A 89 -4.00 -4.53 11.44
C SER A 89 -3.02 -5.45 10.73
N LEU A 90 -2.40 -4.95 9.66
CA LEU A 90 -1.36 -5.66 8.91
C LEU A 90 -0.30 -4.70 8.36
N ILE A 91 0.87 -5.24 8.10
CA ILE A 91 1.90 -4.60 7.29
C ILE A 91 1.95 -5.33 5.94
N GLY A 92 1.57 -4.63 4.87
CA GLY A 92 1.59 -5.15 3.51
C GLY A 92 2.89 -4.78 2.79
N ILE A 93 3.55 -5.76 2.17
CA ILE A 93 4.73 -5.53 1.33
C ILE A 93 4.36 -5.90 -0.10
N PHE A 94 4.42 -4.94 -1.00
CA PHE A 94 4.09 -5.12 -2.41
C PHE A 94 5.38 -5.08 -3.23
N GLN A 95 5.69 -6.15 -3.94
CA GLN A 95 6.80 -6.16 -4.88
C GLN A 95 6.40 -5.39 -6.14
N LEU A 96 7.19 -4.40 -6.49
CA LEU A 96 7.05 -3.61 -7.71
C LEU A 96 8.10 -4.05 -8.73
N GLY A 97 7.85 -3.76 -10.00
CA GLY A 97 8.80 -4.10 -11.07
C GLY A 97 8.09 -4.53 -12.36
N GLY A 98 8.80 -5.20 -13.24
CA GLY A 98 8.24 -5.70 -14.48
C GLY A 98 7.52 -4.60 -15.30
N ALA A 99 6.23 -4.79 -15.58
CA ALA A 99 5.41 -3.83 -16.32
C ALA A 99 5.16 -2.53 -15.52
N ALA A 100 5.04 -2.61 -14.19
CA ALA A 100 4.83 -1.45 -13.33
C ALA A 100 6.02 -0.47 -13.35
N ALA A 101 7.23 -0.96 -13.56
CA ALA A 101 8.44 -0.14 -13.66
C ALA A 101 8.61 0.57 -15.01
N ARG A 102 7.80 0.22 -16.02
CA ARG A 102 7.93 0.77 -17.39
C ARG A 102 6.91 1.87 -17.66
N GLY A 103 7.20 2.76 -18.60
CA GLY A 103 6.26 3.72 -19.17
C GLY A 103 5.97 4.96 -18.33
N GLY A 104 6.94 5.43 -17.55
CA GLY A 104 6.82 6.52 -16.58
C GLY A 104 6.32 7.86 -17.12
N GLU A 105 6.75 8.30 -18.31
CA GLU A 105 6.52 9.66 -18.82
C GLU A 105 5.03 10.03 -19.03
N ARG A 106 4.15 9.05 -19.16
CA ARG A 106 2.71 9.26 -19.40
C ARG A 106 1.83 9.05 -18.18
N SER A 107 2.40 8.69 -17.05
CA SER A 107 1.67 8.31 -15.83
C SER A 107 2.13 9.16 -14.67
N CYS A 108 1.20 9.52 -13.79
CA CYS A 108 1.48 10.20 -12.53
C CYS A 108 1.70 9.22 -11.37
N PHE A 109 2.17 8.00 -11.63
CA PHE A 109 2.62 7.09 -10.58
C PHE A 109 4.09 7.39 -10.26
N PRO A 110 4.42 7.98 -9.10
CA PRO A 110 5.70 8.63 -8.90
C PRO A 110 6.89 7.67 -8.73
N SER A 111 6.68 6.51 -8.15
CA SER A 111 7.77 5.66 -7.66
C SER A 111 8.00 4.41 -8.51
N ARG A 112 8.04 4.55 -9.84
CA ARG A 112 8.26 3.40 -10.75
C ARG A 112 9.63 2.75 -10.62
N HIS A 113 10.61 3.47 -10.08
CA HIS A 113 11.95 2.95 -9.80
C HIS A 113 12.03 2.18 -8.47
N ALA A 114 11.02 2.29 -7.63
CA ALA A 114 10.94 1.51 -6.41
C ALA A 114 10.77 0.02 -6.72
N ARG A 115 11.38 -0.82 -5.90
CA ARG A 115 11.22 -2.29 -5.99
C ARG A 115 10.16 -2.83 -5.05
N PHE A 116 9.87 -2.09 -3.98
CA PHE A 116 8.87 -2.46 -3.00
C PHE A 116 8.05 -1.26 -2.57
N MET A 117 6.85 -1.52 -2.09
CA MET A 117 6.02 -0.59 -1.35
C MET A 117 5.59 -1.26 -0.06
N VAL A 118 5.78 -0.58 1.07
CA VAL A 118 5.30 -1.02 2.37
C VAL A 118 4.06 -0.20 2.73
N ASN A 119 3.01 -0.86 3.18
CA ASN A 119 1.78 -0.24 3.64
C ASN A 119 1.44 -0.71 5.06
N TYR A 120 1.36 0.22 5.98
CA TYR A 120 0.80 0.02 7.31
C TYR A 120 -0.71 0.21 7.24
N ALA A 121 -1.45 -0.86 7.19
CA ALA A 121 -2.91 -0.86 7.13
C ALA A 121 -3.46 -1.11 8.53
N THR A 122 -3.53 -0.05 9.32
CA THR A 122 -4.03 -0.11 10.70
C THR A 122 -5.55 0.01 10.69
N HIS A 123 -6.20 -0.85 11.49
CA HIS A 123 -7.63 -1.01 11.50
C HIS A 123 -8.13 -1.45 12.89
N TRP A 124 -9.20 -0.80 13.38
CA TRP A 124 -9.77 -1.04 14.71
C TRP A 124 -11.26 -0.67 14.74
N THR A 125 -11.94 -0.89 15.86
CA THR A 125 -13.39 -0.60 16.01
C THR A 125 -13.71 0.56 16.93
N GLU A 126 -12.98 0.71 18.04
CA GLU A 126 -13.33 1.61 19.12
C GLU A 126 -12.81 3.02 18.91
N ALA A 127 -13.68 4.02 18.79
CA ALA A 127 -13.30 5.42 18.58
C ALA A 127 -12.36 5.99 19.65
N ARG A 128 -12.45 5.51 20.88
CA ARG A 128 -11.57 5.93 21.99
C ARG A 128 -10.11 5.50 21.79
N GLU A 129 -9.84 4.59 20.86
CA GLU A 129 -8.51 4.05 20.55
C GLU A 129 -7.86 4.72 19.34
N ASP A 130 -8.52 5.76 18.75
CA ASP A 130 -8.03 6.45 17.56
C ASP A 130 -6.60 6.96 17.70
N ASP A 131 -6.31 7.66 18.79
CA ASP A 131 -4.99 8.25 19.01
C ASP A 131 -3.91 7.17 19.16
N LEU A 132 -4.21 6.07 19.85
CA LEU A 132 -3.30 4.94 20.01
C LEU A 132 -2.90 4.35 18.66
N HIS A 133 -3.88 4.01 17.83
CA HIS A 133 -3.64 3.33 16.56
C HIS A 133 -3.01 4.24 15.50
N ARG A 134 -3.43 5.50 15.46
CA ARG A 134 -2.83 6.52 14.58
C ARG A 134 -1.39 6.82 14.97
N GLN A 135 -1.11 6.95 16.28
CA GLN A 135 0.25 7.22 16.75
C GLN A 135 1.16 6.05 16.44
N TRP A 136 0.75 4.82 16.74
CA TRP A 136 1.52 3.63 16.39
C TRP A 136 1.88 3.60 14.88
N THR A 137 0.92 3.90 14.01
CA THR A 137 1.16 3.91 12.56
C THR A 137 2.14 4.99 12.15
N ARG A 138 2.08 6.18 12.77
CA ARG A 138 3.04 7.27 12.51
C ARG A 138 4.45 6.91 12.97
N ASP A 139 4.58 6.36 14.17
CA ASP A 139 5.88 5.94 14.72
C ASP A 139 6.48 4.82 13.87
N ALA A 140 5.65 3.87 13.42
CA ALA A 140 6.10 2.76 12.59
C ALA A 140 6.61 3.21 11.21
N ILE A 141 5.90 4.14 10.53
CA ILE A 141 6.36 4.66 9.24
C ILE A 141 7.58 5.58 9.39
N GLU A 142 7.67 6.34 10.48
CA GLU A 142 8.84 7.16 10.79
C GLU A 142 10.09 6.30 11.02
N ALA A 143 9.96 5.19 11.74
CA ALA A 143 11.06 4.23 11.92
C ALA A 143 11.49 3.58 10.59
N LEU A 144 10.60 3.43 9.61
CA LEU A 144 10.93 2.92 8.28
C LEU A 144 11.62 3.96 7.39
N ALA A 145 11.51 5.26 7.69
CA ALA A 145 11.99 6.36 6.84
C ALA A 145 13.47 6.24 6.41
N PRO A 146 14.42 5.73 7.22
CA PRO A 146 15.82 5.55 6.78
C PRO A 146 15.99 4.59 5.59
N TYR A 147 15.03 3.71 5.36
CA TYR A 147 15.03 2.71 4.27
C TYR A 147 14.12 3.12 3.12
N GLY A 148 13.26 4.13 3.35
CA GLY A 148 12.25 4.61 2.43
C GLY A 148 12.79 5.61 1.40
N LEU A 149 12.01 5.82 0.35
CA LEU A 149 12.25 6.86 -0.67
C LEU A 149 11.56 8.19 -0.31
N GLY A 150 10.82 8.23 0.81
CA GLY A 150 10.04 9.39 1.23
C GLY A 150 8.86 9.69 0.30
N THR A 151 8.33 8.68 -0.39
CA THR A 151 7.23 8.81 -1.33
C THR A 151 6.11 7.86 -0.96
N ALA A 152 4.87 8.35 -0.94
CA ALA A 152 3.72 7.54 -0.57
C ALA A 152 2.83 7.21 -1.77
N TYR A 153 2.12 6.09 -1.68
CA TYR A 153 1.05 5.79 -2.63
C TYR A 153 -0.23 6.48 -2.17
N VAL A 154 -0.76 7.38 -3.00
CA VAL A 154 -1.90 8.24 -2.65
C VAL A 154 -3.12 7.46 -2.13
N ASN A 155 -3.38 6.26 -2.65
CA ASN A 155 -4.50 5.42 -2.21
C ASN A 155 -4.25 4.68 -0.89
N PHE A 156 -2.99 4.66 -0.41
CA PHE A 156 -2.59 4.01 0.85
C PHE A 156 -2.07 5.02 1.87
N THR A 157 -2.61 6.24 1.82
CA THR A 157 -2.19 7.33 2.69
C THR A 157 -3.42 8.07 3.18
N ALA A 158 -3.55 8.18 4.49
CA ALA A 158 -4.61 8.98 5.10
C ALA A 158 -4.39 10.47 4.81
N ASP A 159 -5.49 11.19 4.56
CA ASP A 159 -5.51 12.63 4.37
C ASP A 159 -5.51 13.32 5.75
N ASP A 160 -4.35 13.38 6.37
CA ASP A 160 -4.13 14.07 7.64
C ASP A 160 -2.99 15.09 7.50
N ALA A 161 -3.23 16.29 8.03
CA ALA A 161 -2.20 17.32 8.07
C ALA A 161 -0.96 16.83 8.87
N PRO A 162 0.26 17.20 8.45
CA PRO A 162 0.57 18.21 7.45
C PRO A 162 1.01 17.65 6.09
N MET A 163 0.54 16.47 5.66
CA MET A 163 0.96 15.94 4.36
C MET A 163 0.38 16.81 3.23
N HIS A 164 1.24 17.45 2.48
CA HIS A 164 0.87 18.18 1.29
C HIS A 164 0.80 17.23 0.08
N VAL A 165 -0.31 17.24 -0.65
CA VAL A 165 -0.53 16.36 -1.80
C VAL A 165 0.57 16.45 -2.85
N GLU A 166 1.20 17.62 -2.99
CA GLU A 166 2.34 17.84 -3.87
C GLU A 166 3.56 16.97 -3.53
N THR A 167 3.71 16.54 -2.27
CA THR A 167 4.84 15.68 -1.86
C THR A 167 4.64 14.22 -2.27
N LEU A 168 3.42 13.85 -2.67
CA LEU A 168 3.11 12.51 -3.16
C LEU A 168 3.57 12.29 -4.62
N TYR A 169 3.96 13.35 -5.32
CA TYR A 169 4.32 13.35 -6.73
C TYR A 169 5.66 14.04 -6.95
N SER A 170 6.34 13.74 -8.05
CA SER A 170 7.44 14.58 -8.50
C SER A 170 6.92 15.96 -8.92
N THR A 171 7.78 16.98 -8.89
CA THR A 171 7.44 18.33 -9.33
C THR A 171 6.83 18.36 -10.74
N THR A 172 7.39 17.57 -11.66
CA THR A 172 6.90 17.49 -13.03
C THR A 172 5.50 16.86 -13.10
N GLU A 173 5.27 15.78 -12.38
CA GLU A 173 3.97 15.09 -12.34
C GLU A 173 2.91 15.96 -11.71
N PHE A 174 3.24 16.62 -10.59
CA PHE A 174 2.32 17.53 -9.93
C PHE A 174 1.93 18.71 -10.82
N SER A 175 2.89 19.34 -11.52
CA SER A 175 2.61 20.43 -12.47
C SER A 175 1.68 19.99 -13.61
N ARG A 176 1.84 18.75 -14.10
CA ARG A 176 0.92 18.18 -15.11
C ARG A 176 -0.48 17.96 -14.55
N LEU A 177 -0.59 17.50 -13.31
CA LEU A 177 -1.90 17.33 -12.63
C LEU A 177 -2.59 18.67 -12.42
N VAL A 178 -1.86 19.72 -12.00
CA VAL A 178 -2.39 21.08 -11.88
C VAL A 178 -2.86 21.63 -13.23
N THR A 179 -2.07 21.43 -14.31
CA THR A 179 -2.46 21.82 -15.67
C THR A 179 -3.75 21.12 -16.11
N LEU A 180 -3.87 19.82 -15.81
CA LEU A 180 -5.09 19.06 -16.10
C LEU A 180 -6.29 19.56 -15.29
N LYS A 181 -6.06 19.83 -14.00
CA LYS A 181 -7.06 20.39 -13.08
C LYS A 181 -7.59 21.73 -13.58
N ASN A 182 -6.70 22.67 -13.95
CA ASN A 182 -7.07 23.96 -14.49
C ASN A 182 -7.95 23.87 -15.73
N ARG A 183 -7.70 22.87 -16.56
CA ARG A 183 -8.45 22.66 -17.80
C ARG A 183 -9.81 22.00 -17.58
N LEU A 184 -9.89 21.00 -16.69
CA LEU A 184 -11.08 20.15 -16.55
C LEU A 184 -11.97 20.50 -15.38
N ASP A 185 -11.42 21.14 -14.36
CA ASP A 185 -12.13 21.49 -13.12
C ASP A 185 -11.57 22.79 -12.51
N PRO A 186 -11.63 23.92 -13.24
CA PRO A 186 -11.08 25.21 -12.80
C PRO A 186 -11.78 25.74 -11.53
N ASP A 187 -13.04 25.41 -11.34
CA ASP A 187 -13.83 25.82 -10.18
C ASP A 187 -13.62 24.90 -8.95
N ASN A 188 -12.73 23.91 -9.06
CA ASN A 188 -12.42 22.97 -7.99
C ASN A 188 -13.65 22.28 -7.39
N VAL A 189 -14.59 21.83 -8.23
CA VAL A 189 -15.80 21.13 -7.81
C VAL A 189 -15.43 19.78 -7.17
N PHE A 190 -14.49 19.02 -7.79
CA PHE A 190 -13.94 17.77 -7.28
C PHE A 190 -12.76 18.07 -6.36
N ARG A 191 -13.02 18.20 -5.06
CA ARG A 191 -12.05 18.67 -4.06
C ARG A 191 -11.91 17.75 -2.83
N ASN A 192 -12.36 16.52 -2.94
CA ASN A 192 -12.28 15.55 -1.84
C ASN A 192 -10.87 14.97 -1.68
N ASN A 193 -10.52 14.56 -0.45
CA ASN A 193 -9.26 13.89 -0.10
C ASN A 193 -8.02 14.68 -0.58
N HIS A 194 -7.07 14.01 -1.20
CA HIS A 194 -5.82 14.58 -1.74
C HIS A 194 -6.07 15.54 -2.90
N ASN A 195 -6.74 16.67 -2.61
CA ASN A 195 -7.16 17.63 -3.61
C ASN A 195 -5.97 18.31 -4.29
N ILE A 196 -5.87 18.16 -5.60
CA ILE A 196 -5.01 19.01 -6.45
C ILE A 196 -5.77 20.29 -6.75
N ARG A 197 -5.30 21.40 -6.19
CA ARG A 197 -5.95 22.69 -6.38
C ARG A 197 -5.61 23.28 -7.75
N PRO A 198 -6.58 23.93 -8.44
CA PRO A 198 -6.24 24.72 -9.60
C PRO A 198 -5.31 25.87 -9.18
N SER A 199 -4.40 26.28 -10.07
CA SER A 199 -3.64 27.51 -9.89
C SER A 199 -4.58 28.70 -10.08
N ALA A 200 -4.44 29.72 -9.23
CA ALA A 200 -5.18 30.97 -9.34
C ALA A 200 -4.80 31.74 -10.61
#